data_2f109ddbaab5fa9b833f1ae9be56ace5
#
_entry.id   2f109ddbaab5fa9b833f1ae9be56ace5
#
_cell.length_a   1.000
_cell.length_b   1.000
_cell.length_c   1.000
_cell.angle_alpha   90.00
_cell.angle_beta   90.00
_cell.angle_gamma   90.00
#
_symmetry.space_group_name_H-M   'P 1'
#
loop_
_entity.id
_entity.type
_entity.pdbx_description
1 polymer ?
#
loop_
_entity_poly.entity_id
_entity_poly.type
_entity_poly.pdbx_seq_one_letter_code
_entity_poly.pdbx_strand_id
1 'polypeptide(L)'
;MIVGIGVDVVDIARFERALQRTPTLTSRLFSESEQLKDGVVRPLRSLAGRFAAKEALIKALGDSSGVTWHDMRVVSDALGNPAFELLNSTKTIAERRGITSVHLSMSHDAGIAIAYVVAEAHHD
;
A
#
# COMPACT_ATOMS: atom_id res chain seq x y z
N MET A 1 -7.51 0.90 -20.16
CA MET A 1 -7.52 -0.57 -20.03
C MET A 1 -6.97 -1.01 -18.69
N ILE A 2 -7.68 -1.89 -18.00
CA ILE A 2 -7.17 -2.44 -16.74
C ILE A 2 -6.07 -3.45 -17.06
N VAL A 3 -4.90 -3.28 -16.45
CA VAL A 3 -3.76 -4.19 -16.62
C VAL A 3 -3.53 -5.08 -15.41
N GLY A 4 -4.04 -4.72 -14.25
CA GLY A 4 -3.89 -5.55 -13.05
C GLY A 4 -4.85 -5.17 -11.96
N ILE A 5 -5.20 -6.15 -11.14
CA ILE A 5 -6.07 -5.97 -9.98
C ILE A 5 -5.42 -6.69 -8.82
N GLY A 6 -5.41 -6.06 -7.66
CA GLY A 6 -4.91 -6.68 -6.44
C GLY A 6 -5.88 -6.49 -5.29
N VAL A 7 -5.96 -7.48 -4.45
CA VAL A 7 -6.70 -7.42 -3.19
C VAL A 7 -5.87 -8.10 -2.11
N ASP A 8 -5.90 -7.53 -0.92
CA ASP A 8 -5.27 -8.15 0.23
C ASP A 8 -6.13 -7.94 1.47
N VAL A 9 -6.08 -8.92 2.37
CA VAL A 9 -6.82 -8.91 3.63
C VAL A 9 -5.82 -9.15 4.74
N VAL A 10 -5.84 -8.28 5.75
CA VAL A 10 -4.93 -8.34 6.89
C VAL A 10 -5.73 -8.50 8.17
N ASP A 11 -5.45 -9.56 8.94
CA ASP A 11 -5.95 -9.72 10.28
C ASP A 11 -5.17 -8.74 11.19
N ILE A 12 -5.87 -7.75 11.75
CA ILE A 12 -5.25 -6.66 12.50
C ILE A 12 -4.54 -7.18 13.75
N ALA A 13 -5.13 -8.15 14.46
CA ALA A 13 -4.51 -8.72 15.67
C ALA A 13 -3.23 -9.49 15.32
N ARG A 14 -3.23 -10.23 14.22
CA ARG A 14 -2.03 -10.94 13.74
C ARG A 14 -0.94 -9.94 13.35
N PHE A 15 -1.31 -8.87 12.67
CA PHE A 15 -0.38 -7.81 12.27
C PHE A 15 0.26 -7.17 13.51
N GLU A 16 -0.54 -6.88 14.54
CA GLU A 16 -0.05 -6.35 15.82
C GLU A 16 0.99 -7.26 16.44
N ARG A 17 0.71 -8.57 16.49
CA ARG A 17 1.65 -9.55 17.04
C ARG A 17 2.96 -9.59 16.25
N ALA A 18 2.88 -9.46 14.91
CA ALA A 18 4.08 -9.41 14.08
C ALA A 18 4.93 -8.18 14.38
N LEU A 19 4.30 -7.01 14.54
CA LEU A 19 5.00 -5.76 14.89
C LEU A 19 5.65 -5.85 16.26
N GLN A 20 4.98 -6.48 17.24
CA GLN A 20 5.51 -6.67 18.59
C GLN A 20 6.69 -7.64 18.61
N ARG A 21 6.61 -8.71 17.82
CA ARG A 21 7.66 -9.73 17.71
C ARG A 21 8.91 -9.23 17.01
N THR A 22 8.73 -8.34 16.03
CA THR A 22 9.82 -7.80 15.21
C THR A 22 9.72 -6.26 15.22
N PRO A 23 10.32 -5.59 16.24
CA PRO A 23 10.15 -4.14 16.39
C PRO A 23 10.63 -3.31 15.21
N THR A 24 11.57 -3.83 14.41
CA THR A 24 12.07 -3.13 13.21
C THR A 24 11.14 -3.24 12.02
N LEU A 25 10.08 -4.03 12.11
CA LEU A 25 9.18 -4.28 10.98
C LEU A 25 8.44 -3.00 10.56
N THR A 26 8.01 -2.18 11.49
CA THR A 26 7.28 -0.94 11.19
C THR A 26 8.10 -0.02 10.29
N SER A 27 9.35 0.25 10.63
CA SER A 27 10.20 1.11 9.83
C SER A 27 10.66 0.46 8.53
N ARG A 28 10.65 -0.87 8.47
CA ARG A 28 10.95 -1.61 7.23
C ARG A 28 9.80 -1.50 6.23
N LEU A 29 8.55 -1.57 6.72
CA LEU A 29 7.35 -1.54 5.89
C LEU A 29 6.92 -0.13 5.49
N PHE A 30 7.12 0.84 6.39
CA PHE A 30 6.58 2.19 6.23
C PHE A 30 7.65 3.25 6.35
N SER A 31 7.60 4.25 5.47
CA SER A 31 8.40 5.45 5.62
C SER A 31 7.90 6.24 6.83
N GLU A 32 8.72 7.17 7.33
CA GLU A 32 8.34 7.99 8.49
C GLU A 32 7.04 8.76 8.24
N SER A 33 6.87 9.32 7.03
CA SER A 33 5.67 10.07 6.68
C SER A 33 4.41 9.21 6.67
N GLU A 34 4.54 7.89 6.44
CA GLU A 34 3.42 6.97 6.46
C GLU A 34 3.02 6.57 7.89
N GLN A 35 3.93 6.67 8.84
CA GLN A 35 3.69 6.31 10.23
C GLN A 35 2.99 7.40 11.02
N LEU A 36 3.01 8.63 10.52
CA LEU A 36 2.49 9.80 11.23
C LEU A 36 1.36 10.47 10.44
N LYS A 37 0.42 11.02 11.17
CA LYS A 37 -0.59 11.92 10.62
C LYS A 37 -0.61 13.18 11.50
N ASP A 38 -0.28 14.33 10.91
CA ASP A 38 -0.21 15.60 11.62
C ASP A 38 0.67 15.52 12.88
N GLY A 39 1.80 14.80 12.76
CA GLY A 39 2.77 14.63 13.85
C GLY A 39 2.39 13.58 14.90
N VAL A 40 1.25 12.90 14.73
CA VAL A 40 0.77 11.87 15.66
C VAL A 40 0.89 10.49 15.01
N VAL A 41 1.35 9.51 15.79
CA VAL A 41 1.48 8.13 15.33
C VAL A 41 0.12 7.59 14.92
N ARG A 42 0.04 7.01 13.73
CA ARG A 42 -1.21 6.43 13.22
C ARG A 42 -1.63 5.23 14.06
N PRO A 43 -2.95 5.03 14.24
CA PRO A 43 -3.43 3.85 14.94
C PRO A 43 -3.10 2.56 14.17
N LEU A 44 -3.06 1.45 14.89
CA LEU A 44 -2.74 0.14 14.33
C LEU A 44 -3.57 -0.22 13.10
N ARG A 45 -4.89 0.03 13.14
CA ARG A 45 -5.77 -0.28 12.02
C ARG A 45 -5.40 0.50 10.75
N SER A 46 -4.88 1.70 10.90
CA SER A 46 -4.42 2.52 9.78
C SER A 46 -3.15 1.93 9.15
N LEU A 47 -2.20 1.50 9.98
CA LEU A 47 -0.99 0.83 9.50
C LEU A 47 -1.30 -0.51 8.85
N ALA A 48 -2.22 -1.28 9.42
CA ALA A 48 -2.67 -2.55 8.84
C ALA A 48 -3.30 -2.34 7.46
N GLY A 49 -4.12 -1.30 7.31
CA GLY A 49 -4.71 -0.93 6.03
C GLY A 49 -3.65 -0.56 4.99
N ARG A 50 -2.64 0.19 5.40
CA ARG A 50 -1.53 0.56 4.51
C ARG A 50 -0.69 -0.65 4.13
N PHE A 51 -0.50 -1.58 5.02
CA PHE A 51 0.19 -2.84 4.71
C PHE A 51 -0.62 -3.64 3.68
N ALA A 52 -1.94 -3.78 3.88
CA ALA A 52 -2.82 -4.44 2.92
C ALA A 52 -2.76 -3.76 1.56
N ALA A 53 -2.71 -2.41 1.53
CA ALA A 53 -2.62 -1.64 0.29
C ALA A 53 -1.33 -1.97 -0.47
N LYS A 54 -0.19 -2.04 0.22
CA LYS A 54 1.10 -2.36 -0.42
C LYS A 54 1.11 -3.78 -0.97
N GLU A 55 0.58 -4.74 -0.22
CA GLU A 55 0.45 -6.13 -0.70
C GLU A 55 -0.47 -6.22 -1.92
N ALA A 56 -1.59 -5.50 -1.89
CA ALA A 56 -2.51 -5.46 -3.02
C ALA A 56 -1.87 -4.83 -4.26
N LEU A 57 -1.06 -3.79 -4.07
CA LEU A 57 -0.33 -3.17 -5.17
C LEU A 57 0.64 -4.15 -5.84
N ILE A 58 1.38 -4.92 -5.05
CA ILE A 58 2.30 -5.93 -5.59
C ILE A 58 1.55 -6.90 -6.50
N LYS A 59 0.36 -7.33 -6.08
CA LYS A 59 -0.49 -8.22 -6.89
C LYS A 59 -0.94 -7.55 -8.19
N ALA A 60 -1.34 -6.28 -8.10
CA ALA A 60 -1.81 -5.52 -9.27
C ALA A 60 -0.69 -5.24 -10.27
N LEU A 61 0.53 -5.02 -9.79
CA LEU A 61 1.70 -4.83 -10.65
C LEU A 61 2.06 -6.10 -11.42
N GLY A 62 1.76 -7.27 -10.86
CA GLY A 62 2.03 -8.55 -11.49
C GLY A 62 3.49 -8.97 -11.53
N ASP A 63 4.38 -8.15 -10.99
CA ASP A 63 5.81 -8.41 -10.91
C ASP A 63 6.31 -7.88 -9.57
N SER A 64 6.83 -8.75 -8.74
CA SER A 64 7.34 -8.39 -7.41
C SER A 64 8.85 -8.19 -7.39
N SER A 65 9.54 -8.47 -8.49
CA SER A 65 11.00 -8.34 -8.54
C SER A 65 11.42 -6.87 -8.50
N GLY A 66 12.25 -6.51 -7.53
CA GLY A 66 12.72 -5.15 -7.36
C GLY A 66 11.74 -4.22 -6.62
N VAL A 67 10.61 -4.74 -6.16
CA VAL A 67 9.67 -3.96 -5.34
C VAL A 67 10.26 -3.77 -3.94
N THR A 68 10.23 -2.53 -3.45
CA THR A 68 10.63 -2.21 -2.07
C THR A 68 9.50 -1.48 -1.37
N TRP A 69 9.33 -1.76 -0.08
CA TRP A 69 8.20 -1.24 0.70
C TRP A 69 8.12 0.29 0.70
N HIS A 70 9.25 0.98 0.85
CA HIS A 70 9.28 2.44 0.93
C HIS A 70 8.99 3.11 -0.42
N ASP A 71 9.14 2.37 -1.52
CA ASP A 71 8.87 2.89 -2.87
C ASP A 71 7.40 2.78 -3.28
N MET A 72 6.59 2.16 -2.42
CA MET A 72 5.13 2.09 -2.53
C MET A 72 4.53 2.93 -1.40
N ARG A 73 4.59 4.24 -1.53
CA ARG A 73 4.17 5.12 -0.45
C ARG A 73 2.66 5.37 -0.52
N VAL A 74 1.96 5.10 0.58
CA VAL A 74 0.53 5.42 0.68
C VAL A 74 0.41 6.85 1.20
N VAL A 75 -0.27 7.69 0.43
CA VAL A 75 -0.52 9.10 0.76
C VAL A 75 -2.02 9.35 0.80
N SER A 76 -2.43 10.47 1.37
CA SER A 76 -3.84 10.86 1.39
C SER A 76 -3.99 12.21 0.71
N ASP A 77 -5.06 12.39 -0.07
CA ASP A 77 -5.37 13.69 -0.66
C ASP A 77 -6.03 14.62 0.38
N ALA A 78 -6.39 15.82 -0.04
CA ALA A 78 -6.99 16.82 0.85
C ALA A 78 -8.32 16.38 1.46
N LEU A 79 -9.01 15.44 0.83
CA LEU A 79 -10.29 14.90 1.31
C LEU A 79 -10.09 13.62 2.14
N GLY A 80 -8.84 13.18 2.33
CA GLY A 80 -8.53 11.96 3.06
C GLY A 80 -8.58 10.69 2.24
N ASN A 81 -8.76 10.78 0.92
CA ASN A 81 -8.76 9.60 0.06
C ASN A 81 -7.35 9.06 -0.10
N PRO A 82 -7.15 7.73 0.03
CA PRO A 82 -5.82 7.15 -0.12
C PRO A 82 -5.39 7.07 -1.59
N ALA A 83 -4.09 7.20 -1.81
CA ALA A 83 -3.48 7.04 -3.12
C ALA A 83 -2.06 6.53 -2.95
N PHE A 84 -1.46 6.06 -4.04
CA PHE A 84 -0.07 5.67 -4.05
C PHE A 84 0.81 6.73 -4.69
N GLU A 85 1.97 6.92 -4.08
CA GLU A 85 3.11 7.59 -4.71
C GLU A 85 4.14 6.50 -4.99
N LEU A 86 4.36 6.22 -6.27
CA LEU A 86 5.32 5.19 -6.70
C LEU A 86 6.67 5.84 -6.93
N LEU A 87 7.71 5.25 -6.35
CA LEU A 87 9.07 5.80 -6.37
C LEU A 87 10.05 4.75 -6.90
N ASN A 88 11.15 5.22 -7.45
CA ASN A 88 12.32 4.41 -7.83
C ASN A 88 11.96 3.12 -8.61
N SER A 89 12.38 1.97 -8.11
CA SER A 89 12.19 0.68 -8.79
C SER A 89 10.72 0.31 -8.99
N THR A 90 9.86 0.65 -8.06
CA THR A 90 8.42 0.37 -8.17
C THR A 90 7.79 1.21 -9.30
N LYS A 91 8.20 2.47 -9.41
CA LYS A 91 7.79 3.33 -10.53
C LYS A 91 8.25 2.74 -11.86
N THR A 92 9.49 2.25 -11.92
CA THR A 92 10.05 1.63 -13.11
C THR A 92 9.25 0.38 -13.53
N ILE A 93 8.86 -0.45 -12.56
CA ILE A 93 8.04 -1.63 -12.83
C ILE A 93 6.69 -1.22 -13.42
N ALA A 94 6.04 -0.23 -12.84
CA ALA A 94 4.75 0.27 -13.34
C ALA A 94 4.89 0.79 -14.78
N GLU A 95 5.91 1.58 -15.06
CA GLU A 95 6.18 2.11 -16.40
C GLU A 95 6.42 0.99 -17.41
N ARG A 96 7.18 -0.02 -17.02
CA ARG A 96 7.48 -1.19 -17.87
C ARG A 96 6.22 -1.97 -18.21
N ARG A 97 5.26 -2.00 -17.31
CA ARG A 97 3.95 -2.66 -17.50
C ARG A 97 2.95 -1.77 -18.24
N GLY A 98 3.31 -0.55 -18.60
CA GLY A 98 2.42 0.40 -19.25
C GLY A 98 1.37 1.00 -18.32
N ILE A 99 1.55 0.89 -17.01
CA ILE A 99 0.61 1.40 -16.02
C ILE A 99 0.77 2.92 -15.90
N THR A 100 -0.32 3.64 -16.12
CA THR A 100 -0.34 5.11 -16.03
C THR A 100 -1.13 5.62 -14.83
N SER A 101 -2.02 4.81 -14.27
CA SER A 101 -2.82 5.16 -13.11
C SER A 101 -2.96 3.97 -12.18
N VAL A 102 -2.91 4.24 -10.89
CA VAL A 102 -3.16 3.23 -9.86
C VAL A 102 -4.25 3.75 -8.93
N HIS A 103 -5.31 2.98 -8.78
CA HIS A 103 -6.45 3.34 -7.95
C HIS A 103 -6.47 2.47 -6.71
N LEU A 104 -6.72 3.07 -5.56
CA LEU A 104 -6.68 2.38 -4.26
C LEU A 104 -7.98 2.63 -3.49
N SER A 105 -8.54 1.57 -2.94
CA SER A 105 -9.62 1.65 -1.97
C SER A 105 -9.28 0.79 -0.76
N MET A 106 -9.58 1.28 0.42
CA MET A 106 -9.29 0.60 1.68
C MET A 106 -10.52 0.62 2.57
N SER A 107 -10.68 -0.44 3.35
CA SER A 107 -11.74 -0.54 4.35
C SER A 107 -11.26 -1.39 5.52
N HIS A 108 -11.92 -1.25 6.66
CA HIS A 108 -11.67 -2.13 7.80
C HIS A 108 -12.97 -2.37 8.56
N ASP A 109 -13.14 -3.61 9.04
CA ASP A 109 -14.28 -4.03 9.82
C ASP A 109 -13.97 -5.37 10.48
N ALA A 110 -14.59 -5.63 11.61
CA ALA A 110 -14.51 -6.93 12.30
C ALA A 110 -13.07 -7.44 12.51
N GLY A 111 -12.14 -6.55 12.83
CA GLY A 111 -10.74 -6.91 13.07
C GLY A 111 -9.93 -7.18 11.82
N ILE A 112 -10.44 -6.82 10.65
CA ILE A 112 -9.80 -7.04 9.36
C ILE A 112 -9.60 -5.72 8.65
N ALA A 113 -8.44 -5.54 8.01
CA ALA A 113 -8.21 -4.47 7.05
C ALA A 113 -8.15 -5.07 5.66
N ILE A 114 -8.75 -4.40 4.69
CA ILE A 114 -8.77 -4.86 3.31
C ILE A 114 -8.38 -3.73 2.38
N ALA A 115 -7.69 -4.05 1.30
CA ALA A 115 -7.34 -3.09 0.26
C ALA A 115 -7.59 -3.68 -1.12
N TYR A 116 -8.05 -2.84 -2.02
CA TYR A 116 -8.19 -3.14 -3.44
C TYR A 116 -7.37 -2.16 -4.25
N VAL A 117 -6.67 -2.68 -5.24
CA VAL A 117 -5.87 -1.87 -6.16
C VAL A 117 -6.24 -2.23 -7.59
N VAL A 118 -6.45 -1.20 -8.40
CA VAL A 118 -6.66 -1.34 -9.85
C VAL A 118 -5.55 -0.58 -10.55
N ALA A 119 -4.79 -1.27 -11.37
CA ALA A 119 -3.75 -0.67 -12.19
C ALA A 119 -4.27 -0.54 -13.62
N GLU A 120 -4.16 0.65 -14.17
CA GLU A 120 -4.77 1.02 -15.44
C GLU A 120 -3.74 1.61 -16.39
N ALA A 121 -3.88 1.28 -17.67
CA ALA A 121 -3.10 1.88 -18.74
C ALA A 121 -4.02 2.70 -19.66
N HIS A 122 -3.64 3.95 -19.92
CA HIS A 122 -4.33 4.79 -20.87
C HIS A 122 -3.53 4.83 -22.16
N HIS A 123 -4.20 4.58 -23.26
CA HIS A 123 -3.62 4.68 -24.60
C HIS A 123 -4.29 5.84 -25.34
N ASP A 124 -3.48 6.77 -25.77
CA ASP A 124 -3.94 7.88 -26.61
C ASP A 124 -4.09 7.43 -28.06
#